data_ae6f162b03c8cc5ce864b17dc8f04ea8
#
_entry.id   ae6f162b03c8cc5ce864b17dc8f04ea8
#
_cell.length_a   1.000
_cell.length_b   1.000
_cell.length_c   1.000
_cell.angle_alpha   90.00
_cell.angle_beta   90.00
_cell.angle_gamma   90.00
#
_symmetry.space_group_name_H-M   'P 1'
#
loop_
_entity.id
_entity.type
_entity.pdbx_description
1 polymer ?
#
loop_
_entity_poly.entity_id
_entity_poly.type
_entity_poly.pdbx_seq_one_letter_code
_entity_poly.pdbx_strand_id
1 'polypeptide(L)'
;MNAPSWEKVITVLQKYQHFTLGCHLHPDGDGIGSVLALGLSLQKVGKQVEMILPEGIPVTFGFLPGIDQTVTDPTHQPEVILSLDCAERDRLQLPEELFHTNPILVNIDHHISNDGFGQVNLVLPDAAATGQIVFRLLKKAVLPIDAPIATALYTAIATDTGFFRYANTTGEVLSIAAQLVEDYQIPPAQIAERVYEERSFASLRLLAEVLATLQVADNPRYAWMYLNQEMT
;
A
#
# COMPACT_ATOMS: atom_id res chain seq x y z
N MET A 1 -15.90 16.58 -6.66
CA MET A 1 -15.10 16.03 -5.52
C MET A 1 -14.93 17.14 -4.49
N ASN A 2 -15.20 16.85 -3.21
CA ASN A 2 -14.94 17.80 -2.13
C ASN A 2 -13.43 17.99 -2.00
N ALA A 3 -12.99 19.18 -1.55
CA ALA A 3 -11.57 19.45 -1.32
C ALA A 3 -10.94 18.42 -0.36
N PRO A 4 -9.69 17.99 -0.59
CA PRO A 4 -9.00 17.00 0.26
C PRO A 4 -8.99 17.46 1.72
N SER A 5 -9.40 16.59 2.62
CA SER A 5 -9.66 17.01 4.01
C SER A 5 -8.58 16.50 4.96
N TRP A 6 -7.37 17.05 4.86
CA TRP A 6 -6.27 16.76 5.77
C TRP A 6 -6.64 16.95 7.24
N GLU A 7 -7.29 18.11 7.58
CA GLU A 7 -7.68 18.40 8.94
C GLU A 7 -8.68 17.41 9.52
N LYS A 8 -9.62 16.93 8.68
CA LYS A 8 -10.60 15.92 9.14
C LYS A 8 -9.92 14.60 9.49
N VAL A 9 -9.00 14.13 8.62
CA VAL A 9 -8.26 12.90 8.89
C VAL A 9 -7.41 13.07 10.14
N ILE A 10 -6.64 14.16 10.27
CA ILE A 10 -5.82 14.43 11.44
C ILE A 10 -6.67 14.48 12.71
N THR A 11 -7.84 15.12 12.67
CA THR A 11 -8.77 15.17 13.80
C THR A 11 -9.23 13.77 14.22
N VAL A 12 -9.55 12.90 13.25
CA VAL A 12 -9.93 11.50 13.52
C VAL A 12 -8.77 10.75 14.16
N LEU A 13 -7.53 10.85 13.60
CA LEU A 13 -6.36 10.17 14.16
C LEU A 13 -6.04 10.62 15.59
N GLN A 14 -6.26 11.90 15.92
CA GLN A 14 -6.04 12.44 17.25
C GLN A 14 -7.12 12.00 18.27
N LYS A 15 -8.38 12.00 17.86
CA LYS A 15 -9.55 11.81 18.72
C LYS A 15 -9.76 10.37 19.19
N TYR A 16 -9.59 9.39 18.31
CA TYR A 16 -9.93 8.00 18.55
C TYR A 16 -8.73 7.16 18.98
N GLN A 17 -8.98 5.99 19.57
CA GLN A 17 -7.95 5.12 20.13
C GLN A 17 -7.82 3.77 19.41
N HIS A 18 -8.92 3.23 18.86
CA HIS A 18 -8.97 1.89 18.28
C HIS A 18 -9.13 1.97 16.77
N PHE A 19 -8.12 1.50 16.05
CA PHE A 19 -8.04 1.58 14.60
C PHE A 19 -7.88 0.20 13.97
N THR A 20 -8.63 -0.04 12.89
CA THR A 20 -8.36 -1.13 11.96
C THR A 20 -7.93 -0.57 10.62
N LEU A 21 -6.84 -1.07 10.08
CA LEU A 21 -6.30 -0.67 8.79
C LEU A 21 -6.39 -1.83 7.80
N GLY A 22 -6.74 -1.53 6.56
CA GLY A 22 -6.71 -2.47 5.46
C GLY A 22 -6.52 -1.76 4.12
N CYS A 23 -6.22 -2.54 3.09
CA CYS A 23 -6.09 -2.07 1.72
C CYS A 23 -6.93 -2.91 0.75
N HIS A 24 -6.72 -2.74 -0.53
CA HIS A 24 -7.48 -3.46 -1.55
C HIS A 24 -7.15 -4.95 -1.63
N LEU A 25 -8.07 -5.73 -2.23
CA LEU A 25 -7.88 -7.13 -2.65
C LEU A 25 -6.61 -7.28 -3.51
N HIS A 26 -5.87 -8.37 -3.31
CA HIS A 26 -4.57 -8.62 -3.95
C HIS A 26 -3.60 -7.46 -3.70
N PRO A 27 -3.23 -7.24 -2.44
CA PRO A 27 -2.47 -6.07 -2.05
C PRO A 27 -1.08 -6.05 -2.68
N ASP A 28 -0.69 -4.90 -3.17
CA ASP A 28 0.63 -4.62 -3.71
C ASP A 28 1.54 -3.87 -2.71
N GLY A 29 2.68 -3.37 -3.21
CA GLY A 29 3.63 -2.69 -2.34
C GLY A 29 3.13 -1.35 -1.82
N ASP A 30 2.26 -0.63 -2.57
CA ASP A 30 1.69 0.63 -2.10
C ASP A 30 0.65 0.40 -1.00
N GLY A 31 -0.29 -0.52 -1.21
CA GLY A 31 -1.29 -0.87 -0.20
C GLY A 31 -0.66 -1.37 1.10
N ILE A 32 0.22 -2.38 1.02
CA ILE A 32 0.89 -2.96 2.20
C ILE A 32 1.78 -1.94 2.89
N GLY A 33 2.62 -1.23 2.14
CA GLY A 33 3.53 -0.23 2.69
C GLY A 33 2.79 0.91 3.38
N SER A 34 1.66 1.36 2.82
CA SER A 34 0.81 2.39 3.40
C SER A 34 0.13 1.93 4.69
N VAL A 35 -0.39 0.69 4.73
CA VAL A 35 -0.97 0.08 5.93
C VAL A 35 0.08 -0.02 7.04
N LEU A 36 1.26 -0.57 6.74
CA LEU A 36 2.34 -0.71 7.72
C LEU A 36 2.82 0.66 8.22
N ALA A 37 3.08 1.61 7.32
CA ALA A 37 3.62 2.90 7.69
C ALA A 37 2.69 3.67 8.65
N LEU A 38 1.40 3.74 8.31
CA LEU A 38 0.43 4.44 9.15
C LEU A 38 0.14 3.66 10.43
N GLY A 39 0.00 2.35 10.35
CA GLY A 39 -0.28 1.49 11.50
C GLY A 39 0.83 1.54 12.55
N LEU A 40 2.08 1.33 12.14
CA LEU A 40 3.24 1.40 13.03
C LEU A 40 3.41 2.79 13.65
N SER A 41 3.16 3.84 12.88
CA SER A 41 3.25 5.21 13.39
C SER A 41 2.19 5.51 14.45
N LEU A 42 0.96 5.04 14.26
CA LEU A 42 -0.12 5.18 15.25
C LEU A 42 0.16 4.36 16.51
N GLN A 43 0.69 3.15 16.40
CA GLN A 43 1.09 2.33 17.55
C GLN A 43 2.15 3.05 18.42
N LYS A 44 3.11 3.73 17.78
CA LYS A 44 4.16 4.48 18.49
C LYS A 44 3.62 5.62 19.35
N VAL A 45 2.46 6.17 19.04
CA VAL A 45 1.79 7.18 19.87
C VAL A 45 0.73 6.60 20.79
N GLY A 46 0.77 5.28 21.02
CA GLY A 46 -0.08 4.57 21.98
C GLY A 46 -1.48 4.26 21.50
N LYS A 47 -1.76 4.34 20.18
CA LYS A 47 -3.03 3.87 19.62
C LYS A 47 -3.06 2.34 19.57
N GLN A 48 -4.25 1.77 19.70
CA GLN A 48 -4.50 0.35 19.46
C GLN A 48 -4.82 0.16 17.98
N VAL A 49 -3.99 -0.61 17.30
CA VAL A 49 -4.03 -0.73 15.84
C VAL A 49 -4.01 -2.19 15.44
N GLU A 50 -4.99 -2.57 14.64
CA GLU A 50 -5.02 -3.84 13.91
C GLU A 50 -4.80 -3.57 12.42
N MET A 51 -3.80 -4.22 11.84
CA MET A 51 -3.51 -4.17 10.41
C MET A 51 -3.96 -5.50 9.81
N ILE A 52 -4.98 -5.47 8.94
CA ILE A 52 -5.62 -6.68 8.42
C ILE A 52 -5.26 -6.87 6.95
N LEU A 53 -4.71 -8.05 6.65
CA LEU A 53 -4.46 -8.56 5.30
C LEU A 53 -5.14 -9.92 5.16
N PRO A 54 -6.40 -10.00 4.75
CA PRO A 54 -7.21 -11.23 4.79
C PRO A 54 -6.66 -12.35 3.92
N GLU A 55 -5.98 -12.03 2.82
CA GLU A 55 -5.34 -13.00 1.92
C GLU A 55 -3.96 -13.45 2.41
N GLY A 56 -3.53 -12.94 3.56
CA GLY A 56 -2.18 -13.17 4.08
C GLY A 56 -1.13 -12.27 3.45
N ILE A 57 0.12 -12.53 3.79
CA ILE A 57 1.28 -11.73 3.38
C ILE A 57 1.79 -12.25 2.03
N PRO A 58 1.78 -11.43 0.96
CA PRO A 58 2.46 -11.79 -0.28
C PRO A 58 3.96 -12.01 -0.03
N VAL A 59 4.51 -13.10 -0.55
CA VAL A 59 5.92 -13.51 -0.33
C VAL A 59 6.89 -12.37 -0.64
N THR A 60 6.62 -11.62 -1.70
CA THR A 60 7.44 -10.48 -2.15
C THR A 60 7.60 -9.40 -1.08
N PHE A 61 6.62 -9.21 -0.19
CA PHE A 61 6.62 -8.15 0.83
C PHE A 61 6.86 -8.67 2.25
N GLY A 62 7.12 -9.98 2.41
CA GLY A 62 7.40 -10.61 3.71
C GLY A 62 8.64 -10.08 4.44
N PHE A 63 9.48 -9.30 3.74
CA PHE A 63 10.67 -8.68 4.32
C PHE A 63 10.39 -7.36 5.05
N LEU A 64 9.21 -6.75 4.85
CA LEU A 64 8.88 -5.45 5.40
C LEU A 64 8.82 -5.48 6.94
N PRO A 65 9.49 -4.55 7.63
CA PRO A 65 9.44 -4.49 9.08
C PRO A 65 7.99 -4.27 9.58
N GLY A 66 7.58 -5.05 10.57
CA GLY A 66 6.23 -4.99 11.14
C GLY A 66 5.17 -5.78 10.38
N ILE A 67 5.54 -6.45 9.28
CA ILE A 67 4.60 -7.28 8.51
C ILE A 67 4.08 -8.46 9.34
N ASP A 68 4.86 -8.96 10.28
CA ASP A 68 4.50 -10.00 11.25
C ASP A 68 3.46 -9.57 12.28
N GLN A 69 3.15 -8.26 12.37
CA GLN A 69 2.07 -7.71 13.19
C GLN A 69 0.74 -7.63 12.45
N THR A 70 0.70 -7.97 11.17
CA THR A 70 -0.55 -8.07 10.41
C THR A 70 -1.28 -9.36 10.76
N VAL A 71 -2.61 -9.30 10.71
CA VAL A 71 -3.49 -10.44 10.97
C VAL A 71 -4.40 -10.70 9.77
N THR A 72 -4.93 -11.91 9.64
CA THR A 72 -5.93 -12.25 8.60
C THR A 72 -7.35 -11.97 9.06
N ASP A 73 -7.60 -12.13 10.35
CA ASP A 73 -8.91 -11.99 10.96
C ASP A 73 -8.92 -10.94 12.07
N PRO A 74 -9.99 -10.17 12.21
CA PRO A 74 -10.09 -9.17 13.26
C PRO A 74 -10.21 -9.82 14.64
N THR A 75 -9.59 -9.20 15.64
CA THR A 75 -9.70 -9.62 17.03
C THR A 75 -10.44 -8.59 17.89
N HIS A 76 -10.67 -7.39 17.38
CA HIS A 76 -11.31 -6.29 18.09
C HIS A 76 -12.29 -5.53 17.20
N GLN A 77 -13.21 -4.78 17.83
CA GLN A 77 -14.09 -3.86 17.13
C GLN A 77 -13.44 -2.46 17.08
N PRO A 78 -13.26 -1.86 15.89
CA PRO A 78 -12.66 -0.55 15.75
C PRO A 78 -13.63 0.59 16.04
N GLU A 79 -13.08 1.73 16.47
CA GLU A 79 -13.77 3.03 16.42
C GLU A 79 -13.62 3.66 15.02
N VAL A 80 -12.50 3.37 14.35
CA VAL A 80 -12.15 3.90 13.04
C VAL A 80 -11.59 2.79 12.15
N ILE A 81 -12.08 2.73 10.93
CA ILE A 81 -11.48 1.94 9.86
C ILE A 81 -10.76 2.88 8.90
N LEU A 82 -9.48 2.61 8.67
CA LEU A 82 -8.65 3.32 7.69
C LEU A 82 -8.49 2.40 6.47
N SER A 83 -9.16 2.77 5.39
CA SER A 83 -8.98 2.16 4.08
C SER A 83 -7.85 2.88 3.35
N LEU A 84 -6.80 2.16 3.00
CA LEU A 84 -5.62 2.68 2.34
C LEU A 84 -5.49 2.07 0.95
N ASP A 85 -5.22 2.90 -0.04
CA ASP A 85 -4.98 2.46 -1.40
C ASP A 85 -6.12 1.61 -1.97
N CYS A 86 -7.35 2.09 -1.79
CA CYS A 86 -8.54 1.37 -2.22
C CYS A 86 -9.55 2.33 -2.86
N ALA A 87 -9.78 2.16 -4.16
CA ALA A 87 -10.63 3.04 -4.94
C ALA A 87 -12.14 2.80 -4.74
N GLU A 88 -12.52 1.57 -4.39
CA GLU A 88 -13.91 1.14 -4.29
C GLU A 88 -14.14 0.33 -3.00
N ARG A 89 -15.30 0.54 -2.36
CA ARG A 89 -15.63 -0.15 -1.11
C ARG A 89 -15.62 -1.67 -1.24
N ASP A 90 -16.06 -2.20 -2.38
CA ASP A 90 -16.16 -3.65 -2.63
C ASP A 90 -14.78 -4.33 -2.75
N ARG A 91 -13.73 -3.54 -3.02
CA ARG A 91 -12.36 -4.03 -3.06
C ARG A 91 -11.67 -4.02 -1.69
N LEU A 92 -12.25 -3.32 -0.72
CA LEU A 92 -11.75 -3.32 0.67
C LEU A 92 -12.20 -4.60 1.35
N GLN A 93 -11.34 -5.61 1.37
CA GLN A 93 -11.65 -6.96 1.88
C GLN A 93 -11.61 -7.07 3.42
N LEU A 94 -12.10 -6.08 4.11
CA LEU A 94 -12.26 -6.20 5.55
C LEU A 94 -13.57 -6.93 5.88
N PRO A 95 -13.58 -7.83 6.90
CA PRO A 95 -14.76 -8.54 7.33
C PRO A 95 -15.92 -7.62 7.68
N GLU A 96 -17.13 -7.94 7.20
CA GLU A 96 -18.33 -7.12 7.42
C GLU A 96 -18.66 -6.91 8.90
N GLU A 97 -18.31 -7.83 9.77
CA GLU A 97 -18.50 -7.72 11.22
C GLU A 97 -17.83 -6.49 11.84
N LEU A 98 -16.73 -6.00 11.25
CA LEU A 98 -16.06 -4.76 11.69
C LEU A 98 -16.94 -3.52 11.53
N PHE A 99 -17.94 -3.58 10.63
CA PHE A 99 -18.83 -2.45 10.35
C PHE A 99 -20.10 -2.45 11.19
N HIS A 100 -20.37 -3.51 11.97
CA HIS A 100 -21.58 -3.64 12.78
C HIS A 100 -21.69 -2.58 13.89
N THR A 101 -20.57 -2.09 14.40
CA THR A 101 -20.53 -1.00 15.39
C THR A 101 -20.61 0.39 14.77
N ASN A 102 -20.76 0.46 13.44
CA ASN A 102 -20.77 1.70 12.66
C ASN A 102 -19.53 2.59 12.90
N PRO A 103 -18.32 2.06 12.73
CA PRO A 103 -17.09 2.81 12.90
C PRO A 103 -16.98 3.94 11.86
N ILE A 104 -16.13 4.94 12.14
CA ILE A 104 -15.84 5.96 11.15
C ILE A 104 -14.96 5.34 10.05
N LEU A 105 -15.43 5.35 8.82
CA LEU A 105 -14.67 4.91 7.66
C LEU A 105 -13.92 6.10 7.04
N VAL A 106 -12.61 6.04 7.08
CA VAL A 106 -11.69 6.99 6.43
C VAL A 106 -11.06 6.31 5.23
N ASN A 107 -11.14 6.94 4.06
CA ASN A 107 -10.48 6.46 2.84
C ASN A 107 -9.33 7.40 2.46
N ILE A 108 -8.12 6.84 2.32
CA ILE A 108 -6.90 7.55 1.91
C ILE A 108 -6.39 6.86 0.65
N ASP A 109 -6.39 7.58 -0.47
CA ASP A 109 -6.15 6.97 -1.77
C ASP A 109 -5.64 7.96 -2.81
N HIS A 110 -4.99 7.45 -3.86
CA HIS A 110 -4.52 8.24 -4.99
C HIS A 110 -5.21 7.89 -6.33
N HIS A 111 -6.04 6.88 -6.38
CA HIS A 111 -6.68 6.44 -7.61
C HIS A 111 -7.67 7.48 -8.15
N ILE A 112 -7.57 7.81 -9.45
CA ILE A 112 -8.49 8.73 -10.12
C ILE A 112 -9.93 8.18 -10.20
N SER A 113 -10.08 6.86 -10.14
CA SER A 113 -11.38 6.16 -10.14
C SER A 113 -12.05 6.10 -8.77
N ASN A 114 -11.43 6.64 -7.72
CA ASN A 114 -11.99 6.60 -6.37
C ASN A 114 -13.35 7.27 -6.28
N ASP A 115 -14.34 6.56 -5.75
CA ASP A 115 -15.73 7.01 -5.63
C ASP A 115 -16.04 7.79 -4.34
N GLY A 116 -15.07 7.87 -3.42
CA GLY A 116 -15.19 8.61 -2.16
C GLY A 116 -16.11 7.93 -1.15
N PHE A 117 -16.05 6.61 -1.04
CA PHE A 117 -16.92 5.77 -0.21
C PHE A 117 -16.75 5.96 1.31
N GLY A 118 -15.70 6.60 1.76
CA GLY A 118 -15.48 6.89 3.18
C GLY A 118 -16.36 8.03 3.69
N GLN A 119 -16.67 8.04 4.98
CA GLN A 119 -17.26 9.22 5.65
C GLN A 119 -16.27 10.39 5.67
N VAL A 120 -14.98 10.08 5.68
CA VAL A 120 -13.89 11.05 5.49
C VAL A 120 -12.99 10.55 4.37
N ASN A 121 -12.77 11.38 3.36
CA ASN A 121 -11.99 11.01 2.19
C ASN A 121 -10.79 11.96 2.02
N LEU A 122 -9.59 11.38 1.89
CA LEU A 122 -8.36 12.06 1.53
C LEU A 122 -7.86 11.43 0.23
N VAL A 123 -8.48 11.82 -0.87
CA VAL A 123 -8.18 11.30 -2.20
C VAL A 123 -7.39 12.34 -2.98
N LEU A 124 -6.20 11.98 -3.44
CA LEU A 124 -5.26 12.86 -4.15
C LEU A 124 -4.79 12.22 -5.45
N PRO A 125 -5.53 12.33 -6.56
CA PRO A 125 -5.17 11.70 -7.83
C PRO A 125 -3.85 12.17 -8.45
N ASP A 126 -3.32 13.31 -8.01
CA ASP A 126 -2.01 13.82 -8.44
C ASP A 126 -0.84 13.23 -7.62
N ALA A 127 -1.12 12.49 -6.55
CA ALA A 127 -0.09 11.77 -5.84
C ALA A 127 0.34 10.52 -6.63
N ALA A 128 1.63 10.21 -6.60
CA ALA A 128 2.18 9.07 -7.32
C ALA A 128 1.84 7.72 -6.66
N ALA A 129 1.50 7.74 -5.37
CA ALA A 129 1.24 6.59 -4.54
C ALA A 129 0.45 6.99 -3.29
N THR A 130 -0.32 6.09 -2.71
CA THR A 130 -0.93 6.30 -1.39
C THR A 130 0.14 6.47 -0.30
N GLY A 131 1.29 5.79 -0.41
CA GLY A 131 2.44 5.99 0.47
C GLY A 131 2.97 7.43 0.48
N GLN A 132 2.90 8.16 -0.65
CA GLN A 132 3.22 9.58 -0.70
C GLN A 132 2.23 10.41 0.15
N ILE A 133 0.94 10.07 0.10
CA ILE A 133 -0.10 10.74 0.90
C ILE A 133 0.12 10.45 2.38
N VAL A 134 0.39 9.19 2.73
CA VAL A 134 0.69 8.78 4.11
C VAL A 134 1.92 9.51 4.64
N PHE A 135 3.01 9.61 3.88
CA PHE A 135 4.18 10.39 4.28
C PHE A 135 3.81 11.84 4.63
N ARG A 136 3.07 12.51 3.76
CA ARG A 136 2.60 13.89 3.99
C ARG A 136 1.69 13.98 5.22
N LEU A 137 0.82 12.98 5.43
CA LEU A 137 -0.08 12.90 6.58
C LEU A 137 0.71 12.78 7.88
N LEU A 138 1.68 11.88 7.96
CA LEU A 138 2.53 11.71 9.13
C LEU A 138 3.28 13.00 9.48
N LYS A 139 3.85 13.68 8.48
CA LYS A 139 4.53 14.98 8.68
C LYS A 139 3.55 16.06 9.17
N LYS A 140 2.36 16.18 8.59
CA LYS A 140 1.34 17.18 8.98
C LYS A 140 0.75 16.91 10.37
N ALA A 141 0.52 15.66 10.71
CA ALA A 141 -0.02 15.23 12.00
C ALA A 141 1.05 15.18 13.11
N VAL A 142 2.33 15.46 12.77
CA VAL A 142 3.48 15.34 13.68
C VAL A 142 3.56 13.93 14.28
N LEU A 143 3.27 12.92 13.49
CA LEU A 143 3.36 11.51 13.86
C LEU A 143 4.80 10.99 13.61
N PRO A 144 5.30 10.04 14.43
CA PRO A 144 6.67 9.56 14.32
C PRO A 144 6.91 8.77 13.02
N ILE A 145 8.09 8.97 12.45
CA ILE A 145 8.66 8.15 11.39
C ILE A 145 10.01 7.64 11.90
N ASP A 146 10.23 6.34 11.82
CA ASP A 146 11.52 5.70 12.07
C ASP A 146 11.91 4.80 10.89
N ALA A 147 13.02 4.07 10.98
CA ALA A 147 13.50 3.24 9.86
C ALA A 147 12.50 2.17 9.39
N PRO A 148 11.78 1.43 10.25
CA PRO A 148 10.67 0.56 9.85
C PRO A 148 9.59 1.26 9.03
N ILE A 149 9.08 2.40 9.52
CA ILE A 149 8.04 3.18 8.86
C ILE A 149 8.56 3.76 7.54
N ALA A 150 9.78 4.28 7.53
CA ALA A 150 10.43 4.80 6.33
C ALA A 150 10.65 3.73 5.27
N THR A 151 11.00 2.49 5.66
CA THR A 151 11.12 1.36 4.74
C THR A 151 9.77 1.03 4.08
N ALA A 152 8.69 1.01 4.85
CA ALA A 152 7.35 0.78 4.34
C ALA A 152 6.92 1.89 3.37
N LEU A 153 7.11 3.17 3.73
CA LEU A 153 6.82 4.32 2.86
C LEU A 153 7.64 4.31 1.56
N TYR A 154 8.93 4.01 1.68
CA TYR A 154 9.79 3.94 0.50
C TYR A 154 9.35 2.82 -0.45
N THR A 155 9.03 1.64 0.10
CA THR A 155 8.53 0.52 -0.69
C THR A 155 7.22 0.87 -1.40
N ALA A 156 6.27 1.47 -0.70
CA ALA A 156 5.01 1.96 -1.26
C ALA A 156 5.24 2.88 -2.47
N ILE A 157 6.01 3.93 -2.27
CA ILE A 157 6.28 4.92 -3.31
C ILE A 157 7.10 4.32 -4.47
N ALA A 158 8.09 3.48 -4.16
CA ALA A 158 8.96 2.89 -5.16
C ALA A 158 8.20 1.89 -6.05
N THR A 159 7.34 1.05 -5.49
CA THR A 159 6.57 0.07 -6.28
C THR A 159 5.63 0.76 -7.24
N ASP A 160 4.89 1.76 -6.80
CA ASP A 160 3.87 2.45 -7.59
C ASP A 160 4.45 3.42 -8.64
N THR A 161 5.71 3.80 -8.47
CA THR A 161 6.48 4.55 -9.46
C THR A 161 7.35 3.65 -10.36
N GLY A 162 7.21 2.32 -10.26
CA GLY A 162 8.05 1.36 -10.96
C GLY A 162 9.53 1.54 -10.64
N PHE A 163 9.87 1.80 -9.38
CA PHE A 163 11.19 2.24 -8.93
C PHE A 163 11.67 3.48 -9.67
N PHE A 164 10.82 4.51 -9.63
CA PHE A 164 11.09 5.84 -10.19
C PHE A 164 11.28 5.90 -11.71
N ARG A 165 10.73 4.91 -12.44
CA ARG A 165 10.81 4.83 -13.91
C ARG A 165 9.54 5.32 -14.61
N TYR A 166 8.39 5.38 -13.91
CA TYR A 166 7.12 5.74 -14.51
C TYR A 166 6.93 7.26 -14.57
N ALA A 167 6.00 7.68 -15.41
CA ALA A 167 5.72 9.10 -15.64
C ALA A 167 5.14 9.85 -14.43
N ASN A 168 4.58 9.12 -13.43
CA ASN A 168 4.14 9.68 -12.16
C ASN A 168 5.29 10.00 -11.19
N THR A 169 6.56 9.72 -11.55
CA THR A 169 7.73 10.09 -10.77
C THR A 169 8.00 11.59 -10.90
N THR A 170 7.55 12.35 -9.91
CA THR A 170 7.74 13.80 -9.83
C THR A 170 8.98 14.19 -9.02
N GLY A 171 9.39 15.47 -9.10
CA GLY A 171 10.47 16.00 -8.25
C GLY A 171 10.18 15.89 -6.76
N GLU A 172 8.91 15.98 -6.35
CA GLU A 172 8.51 15.76 -4.96
C GLU A 172 8.68 14.29 -4.53
N VAL A 173 8.28 13.35 -5.38
CA VAL A 173 8.50 11.91 -5.14
C VAL A 173 9.97 11.60 -4.88
N LEU A 174 10.85 12.12 -5.75
CA LEU A 174 12.31 11.94 -5.59
C LEU A 174 12.83 12.61 -4.32
N SER A 175 12.30 13.78 -3.97
CA SER A 175 12.67 14.48 -2.73
C SER A 175 12.24 13.71 -1.49
N ILE A 176 11.05 13.12 -1.49
CA ILE A 176 10.57 12.26 -0.38
C ILE A 176 11.45 11.00 -0.29
N ALA A 177 11.74 10.35 -1.41
CA ALA A 177 12.59 9.17 -1.43
C ALA A 177 13.99 9.47 -0.88
N ALA A 178 14.62 10.59 -1.31
CA ALA A 178 15.91 11.04 -0.79
C ALA A 178 15.83 11.29 0.73
N GLN A 179 14.81 11.99 1.22
CA GLN A 179 14.62 12.23 2.65
C GLN A 179 14.47 10.91 3.44
N LEU A 180 13.69 9.94 2.93
CA LEU A 180 13.55 8.63 3.59
C LEU A 180 14.88 7.90 3.69
N VAL A 181 15.70 7.96 2.64
CA VAL A 181 17.03 7.33 2.62
C VAL A 181 18.01 8.03 3.58
N GLU A 182 18.08 9.35 3.54
CA GLU A 182 19.08 10.12 4.30
C GLU A 182 18.74 10.19 5.80
N ASP A 183 17.47 10.50 6.14
CA ASP A 183 17.07 10.71 7.53
C ASP A 183 16.95 9.40 8.32
N TYR A 184 16.57 8.29 7.64
CA TYR A 184 16.26 7.01 8.31
C TYR A 184 17.20 5.87 7.91
N GLN A 185 18.19 6.13 7.06
CA GLN A 185 19.24 5.17 6.68
C GLN A 185 18.70 3.86 6.12
N ILE A 186 17.57 3.92 5.39
CA ILE A 186 17.00 2.72 4.75
C ILE A 186 17.87 2.25 3.58
N PRO A 187 17.89 0.95 3.23
CA PRO A 187 18.73 0.40 2.17
C PRO A 187 17.96 0.24 0.84
N PRO A 188 17.93 1.24 -0.08
CA PRO A 188 17.15 1.16 -1.32
C PRO A 188 17.49 -0.04 -2.21
N ALA A 189 18.78 -0.37 -2.29
CA ALA A 189 19.25 -1.50 -3.10
C ALA A 189 18.68 -2.83 -2.60
N GLN A 190 18.66 -3.06 -1.28
CA GLN A 190 18.09 -4.28 -0.72
C GLN A 190 16.57 -4.36 -0.93
N ILE A 191 15.86 -3.23 -0.84
CA ILE A 191 14.42 -3.17 -1.13
C ILE A 191 14.16 -3.53 -2.60
N ALA A 192 14.95 -2.97 -3.54
CA ALA A 192 14.84 -3.28 -4.96
C ALA A 192 15.09 -4.76 -5.27
N GLU A 193 16.14 -5.34 -4.67
CA GLU A 193 16.48 -6.76 -4.79
C GLU A 193 15.29 -7.64 -4.33
N ARG A 194 14.75 -7.38 -3.12
CA ARG A 194 13.62 -8.15 -2.57
C ARG A 194 12.36 -8.07 -3.43
N VAL A 195 12.05 -6.90 -3.95
CA VAL A 195 10.81 -6.68 -4.71
C VAL A 195 10.91 -7.21 -6.14
N TYR A 196 12.06 -7.06 -6.84
CA TYR A 196 12.15 -7.31 -8.26
C TYR A 196 13.09 -8.43 -8.67
N GLU A 197 14.12 -8.70 -7.90
CA GLU A 197 15.18 -9.63 -8.30
C GLU A 197 15.02 -11.01 -7.65
N GLU A 198 14.42 -11.09 -6.47
CA GLU A 198 14.11 -12.36 -5.83
C GLU A 198 12.93 -13.05 -6.53
N ARG A 199 13.20 -14.16 -7.19
CA ARG A 199 12.19 -14.98 -7.84
C ARG A 199 12.36 -16.44 -7.43
N SER A 200 11.26 -17.12 -7.18
CA SER A 200 11.29 -18.57 -6.94
C SER A 200 11.71 -19.30 -8.23
N PHE A 201 12.36 -20.45 -8.06
CA PHE A 201 12.70 -21.30 -9.20
C PHE A 201 11.45 -21.71 -9.99
N ALA A 202 10.32 -21.95 -9.33
CA ALA A 202 9.05 -22.24 -9.96
C ALA A 202 8.57 -21.08 -10.84
N SER A 203 8.65 -19.85 -10.35
CA SER A 203 8.29 -18.64 -11.12
C SER A 203 9.17 -18.45 -12.35
N LEU A 204 10.49 -18.69 -12.22
CA LEU A 204 11.42 -18.62 -13.35
C LEU A 204 11.13 -19.70 -14.39
N ARG A 205 10.83 -20.92 -13.94
CA ARG A 205 10.46 -22.02 -14.83
C ARG A 205 9.16 -21.72 -15.58
N LEU A 206 8.13 -21.26 -14.87
CA LEU A 206 6.87 -20.84 -15.48
C LEU A 206 7.09 -19.74 -16.52
N LEU A 207 7.90 -18.73 -16.19
CA LEU A 207 8.23 -17.66 -17.13
C LEU A 207 8.88 -18.21 -18.41
N ALA A 208 9.82 -19.16 -18.28
CA ALA A 208 10.47 -19.77 -19.43
C ALA A 208 9.45 -20.56 -20.31
N GLU A 209 8.52 -21.30 -19.71
CA GLU A 209 7.48 -22.03 -20.42
C GLU A 209 6.52 -21.09 -21.15
N VAL A 210 6.08 -20.00 -20.49
CA VAL A 210 5.21 -18.98 -21.10
C VAL A 210 5.92 -18.25 -22.25
N LEU A 211 7.18 -17.87 -22.08
CA LEU A 211 7.99 -17.23 -23.12
C LEU A 211 8.20 -18.14 -24.33
N ALA A 212 8.26 -19.46 -24.14
CA ALA A 212 8.35 -20.42 -25.26
C ALA A 212 7.08 -20.44 -26.15
N THR A 213 5.96 -19.92 -25.65
CA THR A 213 4.71 -19.80 -26.44
C THR A 213 4.61 -18.48 -27.23
N LEU A 214 5.62 -17.61 -27.14
CA LEU A 214 5.60 -16.30 -27.79
C LEU A 214 5.45 -16.43 -29.31
N GLN A 215 4.44 -15.79 -29.84
CA GLN A 215 4.18 -15.69 -31.28
C GLN A 215 4.11 -14.21 -31.67
N VAL A 216 4.58 -13.95 -32.88
CA VAL A 216 4.52 -12.61 -33.47
C VAL A 216 3.66 -12.70 -34.73
N ALA A 217 2.67 -11.83 -34.87
CA ALA A 217 1.84 -11.76 -36.07
C ALA A 217 2.65 -11.28 -37.29
N ASP A 218 2.13 -11.52 -38.49
CA ASP A 218 2.68 -10.97 -39.73
C ASP A 218 2.79 -9.43 -39.67
N ASN A 219 1.85 -8.77 -38.97
CA ASN A 219 1.99 -7.38 -38.57
C ASN A 219 2.77 -7.30 -37.23
N PRO A 220 4.02 -6.80 -37.20
CA PRO A 220 4.90 -6.87 -36.06
C PRO A 220 4.45 -5.98 -34.85
N ARG A 221 3.28 -5.33 -34.97
CA ARG A 221 2.67 -4.59 -33.85
C ARG A 221 1.97 -5.50 -32.85
N TYR A 222 1.74 -6.77 -33.17
CA TYR A 222 1.05 -7.72 -32.32
C TYR A 222 1.95 -8.91 -32.02
N ALA A 223 2.15 -9.16 -30.75
CA ALA A 223 2.75 -10.37 -30.24
C ALA A 223 1.88 -10.87 -29.07
N TRP A 224 1.80 -12.18 -28.91
CA TRP A 224 1.07 -12.78 -27.78
C TRP A 224 1.80 -14.00 -27.26
N MET A 225 1.55 -14.30 -26.03
CA MET A 225 1.91 -15.55 -25.37
C MET A 225 0.71 -16.00 -24.54
N TYR A 226 0.68 -17.25 -24.14
CA TYR A 226 -0.41 -17.79 -23.33
C TYR A 226 0.11 -18.58 -22.15
N LEU A 227 -0.70 -18.57 -21.09
CA LEU A 227 -0.56 -19.39 -19.89
C LEU A 227 -1.78 -20.32 -19.85
N ASN A 228 -1.57 -21.61 -19.62
CA ASN A 228 -2.62 -22.59 -19.42
C ASN A 228 -2.45 -23.30 -18.07
N GLN A 229 -3.47 -24.09 -17.69
CA GLN A 229 -3.48 -24.81 -16.40
C GLN A 229 -2.40 -25.90 -16.29
N GLU A 230 -1.89 -26.42 -17.40
CA GLU A 230 -0.84 -27.44 -17.38
C GLU A 230 0.54 -26.87 -17.02
N MET A 231 0.71 -25.55 -17.17
CA MET A 231 1.96 -24.84 -16.83
C MET A 231 1.99 -24.42 -15.36
N THR A 232 0.87 -24.37 -14.64
CA THR A 232 0.75 -23.94 -13.24
C THR A 232 0.62 -25.13 -12.30
#